data_53c6e981f19bd97017871c685eee86d2
#
_entry.id   53c6e981f19bd97017871c685eee86d2
#
_cell.length_a   1.000
_cell.length_b   1.000
_cell.length_c   1.000
_cell.angle_alpha   90.00
_cell.angle_beta   90.00
_cell.angle_gamma   90.00
#
_symmetry.space_group_name_H-M   'P 1'
#
loop_
_entity.id
_entity.type
_entity.pdbx_description
1 polymer ?
#
loop_
_entity_poly.entity_id
_entity_poly.type
_entity_poly.pdbx_seq_one_letter_code
_entity_poly.pdbx_strand_id
1 'polypeptide(L)'
;MNMRNSFVHCTLSLCTLTLSLCTLLLISCTKQSELDKAIAYADAKVHLTISQMESITDSMPRNVLDESQSKWNLRANVPQEWCGGFWDGCLWYDYALTGKSEVLRAATMTGNQMLYLATAPVFDHDLGFLVITSLLNGYRLSPDADTRATYKEALLACADSLCTLFNLSVGTILSWPRHIKDYGGHNTIMDNMINLELLLWAAEETADDNKADFYRHVAVSHADTTMTYHFREDGTCYHVAVYDPVTGKHLYNCTHQGYADFSVWARGQAWAIYGYTMVYRYTHEPRFLTFAQKVTDAYLRLVNSQMVNDQMVNDIVPYWDFCDPRIPNAPKDASAACVVLSALLELQHYVPAAKAEEYKTAADAMFCDLTEHYESDAQCPAILLHSTGHHPAGSEIDAAIIYADYYFMEALYKLQLY
;
A
#
# COMPACT_ATOMS: atom_id res chain seq x y z
N MET A 1 22.30 40.27 -49.65
CA MET A 1 20.94 40.27 -49.04
C MET A 1 20.71 38.87 -48.46
N ASN A 2 21.30 38.50 -47.29
CA ASN A 2 21.08 37.22 -46.60
C ASN A 2 21.74 37.15 -45.20
N MET A 3 21.75 38.23 -44.44
CA MET A 3 22.21 38.20 -43.04
C MET A 3 21.13 38.56 -41.99
N ARG A 4 19.94 38.98 -42.42
CA ARG A 4 18.87 39.37 -41.48
C ARG A 4 17.96 38.18 -41.05
N ASN A 5 17.90 37.09 -41.82
CA ASN A 5 17.04 35.94 -41.49
C ASN A 5 17.66 34.96 -40.46
N SER A 6 18.98 34.92 -40.29
CA SER A 6 19.63 34.03 -39.30
C SER A 6 19.50 34.55 -37.86
N PHE A 7 19.42 35.84 -37.64
CA PHE A 7 19.29 36.42 -36.28
C PHE A 7 17.87 36.27 -35.71
N VAL A 8 16.83 36.31 -36.55
CA VAL A 8 15.45 36.18 -36.11
C VAL A 8 15.14 34.73 -35.70
N HIS A 9 15.71 33.73 -36.38
CA HIS A 9 15.53 32.33 -36.01
C HIS A 9 16.26 31.93 -34.72
N CYS A 10 17.44 32.52 -34.47
CA CYS A 10 18.19 32.26 -33.23
C CYS A 10 17.52 32.89 -31.98
N THR A 11 16.95 34.07 -32.11
CA THR A 11 16.26 34.77 -31.02
C THR A 11 14.89 34.11 -30.70
N LEU A 12 14.12 33.65 -31.69
CA LEU A 12 12.89 32.90 -31.44
C LEU A 12 13.16 31.53 -30.76
N SER A 13 14.23 30.84 -31.18
CA SER A 13 14.60 29.55 -30.55
C SER A 13 15.07 29.73 -29.10
N LEU A 14 15.81 30.81 -28.78
CA LEU A 14 16.19 31.11 -27.39
C LEU A 14 14.98 31.54 -26.53
N CYS A 15 14.05 32.34 -27.06
CA CYS A 15 12.84 32.73 -26.33
C CYS A 15 11.92 31.53 -26.05
N THR A 16 11.79 30.61 -26.98
CA THR A 16 10.96 29.37 -26.75
C THR A 16 11.62 28.43 -25.75
N LEU A 17 12.95 28.29 -25.75
CA LEU A 17 13.68 27.51 -24.74
C LEU A 17 13.57 28.15 -23.34
N THR A 18 13.71 29.46 -23.23
CA THR A 18 13.58 30.16 -21.93
C THR A 18 12.16 30.14 -21.41
N LEU A 19 11.13 30.28 -22.26
CA LEU A 19 9.73 30.12 -21.84
C LEU A 19 9.43 28.71 -21.37
N SER A 20 9.91 27.69 -22.09
CA SER A 20 9.75 26.27 -21.71
C SER A 20 10.49 25.97 -20.38
N LEU A 21 11.66 26.51 -20.17
CA LEU A 21 12.41 26.36 -18.92
C LEU A 21 11.73 27.07 -17.74
N CYS A 22 11.18 28.28 -17.96
CA CYS A 22 10.42 29.00 -16.93
C CYS A 22 9.09 28.29 -16.58
N THR A 23 8.38 27.73 -17.56
CA THR A 23 7.18 26.94 -17.30
C THR A 23 7.49 25.66 -16.54
N LEU A 24 8.54 24.93 -16.89
CA LEU A 24 8.97 23.73 -16.16
C LEU A 24 9.40 24.06 -14.72
N LEU A 25 10.10 25.17 -14.50
CA LEU A 25 10.47 25.63 -13.15
C LEU A 25 9.26 26.06 -12.33
N LEU A 26 8.29 26.72 -12.93
CA LEU A 26 7.04 27.11 -12.25
C LEU A 26 6.18 25.90 -11.88
N ILE A 27 6.06 24.91 -12.76
CA ILE A 27 5.34 23.65 -12.48
C ILE A 27 6.06 22.87 -11.37
N SER A 28 7.39 22.79 -11.39
CA SER A 28 8.16 22.14 -10.33
C SER A 28 8.03 22.85 -8.98
N CYS A 29 8.05 24.19 -8.96
CA CYS A 29 7.86 24.96 -7.73
C CYS A 29 6.43 24.83 -7.16
N THR A 30 5.40 24.72 -8.02
CA THR A 30 4.03 24.49 -7.55
C THR A 30 3.85 23.12 -6.98
N LYS A 31 4.37 22.05 -7.62
CA LYS A 31 4.34 20.69 -7.09
C LYS A 31 5.04 20.55 -5.75
N GLN A 32 6.23 21.12 -5.60
CA GLN A 32 6.93 21.11 -4.32
C GLN A 32 6.12 21.80 -3.22
N SER A 33 5.48 22.93 -3.53
CA SER A 33 4.61 23.63 -2.59
C SER A 33 3.38 22.82 -2.17
N GLU A 34 2.78 22.01 -3.07
CA GLU A 34 1.67 21.13 -2.73
C GLU A 34 2.14 19.96 -1.85
N LEU A 35 3.28 19.35 -2.18
CA LEU A 35 3.88 18.29 -1.34
C LEU A 35 4.21 18.82 0.06
N ASP A 36 4.84 20.01 0.17
CA ASP A 36 5.17 20.60 1.47
C ASP A 36 3.91 20.87 2.31
N LYS A 37 2.80 21.29 1.71
CA LYS A 37 1.51 21.48 2.38
C LYS A 37 0.94 20.14 2.86
N ALA A 38 0.94 19.12 2.01
CA ALA A 38 0.43 17.79 2.36
C ALA A 38 1.25 17.16 3.51
N ILE A 39 2.58 17.32 3.49
CA ILE A 39 3.45 16.87 4.60
C ILE A 39 3.10 17.64 5.89
N ALA A 40 2.97 18.96 5.84
CA ALA A 40 2.65 19.75 7.03
C ALA A 40 1.25 19.42 7.59
N TYR A 41 0.29 19.15 6.72
CA TYR A 41 -1.04 18.71 7.09
C TYR A 41 -1.00 17.32 7.76
N ALA A 42 -0.36 16.33 7.15
CA ALA A 42 -0.24 14.98 7.68
C ALA A 42 0.51 14.97 9.04
N ASP A 43 1.61 15.71 9.15
CA ASP A 43 2.34 15.90 10.41
C ASP A 43 1.47 16.47 11.53
N ALA A 44 0.60 17.43 11.23
CA ALA A 44 -0.35 17.98 12.23
C ALA A 44 -1.33 16.90 12.73
N LYS A 45 -1.81 16.00 11.83
CA LYS A 45 -2.68 14.86 12.19
C LYS A 45 -1.94 13.81 13.01
N VAL A 46 -0.69 13.51 12.65
CA VAL A 46 0.18 12.62 13.44
C VAL A 46 0.35 13.16 14.86
N HIS A 47 0.62 14.46 15.03
CA HIS A 47 0.75 15.07 16.36
C HIS A 47 -0.55 15.04 17.16
N LEU A 48 -1.71 15.24 16.52
CA LEU A 48 -3.01 15.10 17.15
C LEU A 48 -3.21 13.66 17.66
N THR A 49 -2.84 12.66 16.85
CA THR A 49 -2.92 11.25 17.22
C THR A 49 -1.91 10.89 18.32
N ILE A 50 -0.65 11.37 18.27
CA ILE A 50 0.34 11.19 19.35
C ILE A 50 -0.25 11.65 20.70
N SER A 51 -0.89 12.82 20.73
CA SER A 51 -1.48 13.35 21.97
C SER A 51 -2.62 12.47 22.53
N GLN A 52 -3.36 11.78 21.65
CA GLN A 52 -4.41 10.85 22.04
C GLN A 52 -3.84 9.51 22.55
N MET A 53 -2.69 9.10 22.04
CA MET A 53 -2.07 7.80 22.35
C MET A 53 -1.07 7.85 23.50
N GLU A 54 -0.73 9.02 24.06
CA GLU A 54 0.36 9.22 25.02
C GLU A 54 0.33 8.28 26.23
N SER A 55 -0.88 7.91 26.69
CA SER A 55 -1.06 7.00 27.84
C SER A 55 -1.55 5.60 27.47
N ILE A 56 -1.67 5.29 26.17
CA ILE A 56 -2.26 4.04 25.68
C ILE A 56 -1.14 3.14 25.17
N THR A 57 -1.02 1.94 25.73
CA THR A 57 0.06 1.00 25.42
C THR A 57 -0.42 -0.37 24.94
N ASP A 58 -1.71 -0.63 24.99
CA ASP A 58 -2.32 -1.93 24.70
C ASP A 58 -3.28 -1.92 23.50
N SER A 59 -3.40 -0.78 22.86
CA SER A 59 -4.36 -0.57 21.76
C SER A 59 -3.77 0.38 20.71
N MET A 60 -4.22 0.23 19.46
CA MET A 60 -3.77 1.00 18.32
C MET A 60 -4.94 1.70 17.61
N PRO A 61 -4.73 2.85 16.94
CA PRO A 61 -5.71 3.50 16.08
C PRO A 61 -6.21 2.55 15.00
N ARG A 62 -7.52 2.53 14.76
CA ARG A 62 -8.14 1.71 13.72
C ARG A 62 -8.90 2.51 12.68
N ASN A 63 -9.90 3.25 13.12
CA ASN A 63 -10.78 4.01 12.24
C ASN A 63 -11.43 5.19 12.96
N VAL A 64 -11.97 6.11 12.15
CA VAL A 64 -12.92 7.15 12.55
C VAL A 64 -14.14 6.95 11.65
N LEU A 65 -15.26 6.53 12.23
CA LEU A 65 -16.45 6.12 11.47
C LEU A 65 -17.35 7.29 11.06
N ASP A 66 -17.17 8.44 11.69
CA ASP A 66 -17.91 9.67 11.43
C ASP A 66 -16.92 10.84 11.57
N GLU A 67 -16.81 11.68 10.56
CA GLU A 67 -15.85 12.79 10.49
C GLU A 67 -15.99 13.80 11.64
N SER A 68 -17.18 13.87 12.27
CA SER A 68 -17.38 14.68 13.47
C SER A 68 -16.66 14.14 14.71
N GLN A 69 -16.14 12.91 14.67
CA GLN A 69 -15.38 12.32 15.76
C GLN A 69 -13.98 12.93 15.85
N SER A 70 -13.63 13.41 17.01
CA SER A 70 -12.30 13.96 17.31
C SER A 70 -11.31 12.92 17.88
N LYS A 71 -11.66 11.65 17.85
CA LYS A 71 -10.85 10.55 18.39
C LYS A 71 -10.94 9.30 17.53
N TRP A 72 -9.81 8.58 17.47
CA TRP A 72 -9.76 7.24 16.92
C TRP A 72 -10.61 6.24 17.72
N ASN A 73 -11.30 5.36 17.02
CA ASN A 73 -11.70 4.09 17.57
C ASN A 73 -10.46 3.19 17.64
N LEU A 74 -10.18 2.65 18.82
CA LEU A 74 -8.99 1.84 19.07
C LEU A 74 -9.30 0.35 19.01
N ARG A 75 -8.29 -0.45 18.64
CA ARG A 75 -8.31 -1.91 18.73
C ARG A 75 -7.14 -2.40 19.56
N ALA A 76 -7.33 -3.51 20.25
CA ALA A 76 -6.29 -4.11 21.07
C ALA A 76 -5.05 -4.45 20.22
N ASN A 77 -3.86 -4.26 20.79
CA ASN A 77 -2.62 -4.67 20.14
C ASN A 77 -2.41 -6.18 20.33
N VAL A 78 -3.04 -6.96 19.46
CA VAL A 78 -3.02 -8.43 19.47
C VAL A 78 -2.84 -8.98 18.05
N PRO A 79 -2.33 -10.23 17.88
CA PRO A 79 -2.06 -10.79 16.54
C PRO A 79 -3.29 -10.89 15.63
N GLN A 80 -4.49 -10.83 16.18
CA GLN A 80 -5.77 -10.90 15.46
C GLN A 80 -6.16 -9.57 14.77
N GLU A 81 -5.54 -8.47 15.18
CA GLU A 81 -5.85 -7.13 14.66
C GLU A 81 -4.82 -6.71 13.62
N TRP A 82 -4.99 -7.14 12.39
CA TRP A 82 -4.07 -6.96 11.27
C TRP A 82 -3.61 -5.52 11.02
N CYS A 83 -4.38 -4.53 11.50
CA CYS A 83 -4.02 -3.12 11.37
C CYS A 83 -3.08 -2.58 12.45
N GLY A 84 -2.66 -3.39 13.42
CA GLY A 84 -1.89 -2.94 14.58
C GLY A 84 -0.55 -2.27 14.26
N GLY A 85 0.05 -2.60 13.10
CA GLY A 85 1.36 -2.03 12.69
C GLY A 85 1.31 -0.68 11.99
N PHE A 86 0.18 -0.30 11.40
CA PHE A 86 0.09 0.87 10.52
C PHE A 86 0.36 2.21 11.23
N TRP A 87 -0.12 2.35 12.46
CA TRP A 87 0.15 3.57 13.23
C TRP A 87 1.64 3.79 13.47
N ASP A 88 2.36 2.76 13.84
CA ASP A 88 3.81 2.83 14.00
C ASP A 88 4.49 3.22 12.68
N GLY A 89 4.02 2.68 11.57
CA GLY A 89 4.50 3.06 10.25
C GLY A 89 4.26 4.51 9.88
N CYS A 90 3.09 5.07 10.24
CA CYS A 90 2.83 6.51 10.07
C CYS A 90 3.85 7.35 10.85
N LEU A 91 4.18 6.95 12.09
CA LEU A 91 5.19 7.63 12.90
C LEU A 91 6.60 7.56 12.27
N TRP A 92 6.99 6.40 11.75
CA TRP A 92 8.30 6.25 11.09
C TRP A 92 8.40 7.10 9.83
N TYR A 93 7.37 7.17 9.00
CA TYR A 93 7.36 8.02 7.82
C TYR A 93 7.32 9.51 8.19
N ASP A 94 6.54 9.90 9.18
CA ASP A 94 6.53 11.29 9.64
C ASP A 94 7.90 11.71 10.19
N TYR A 95 8.56 10.85 10.96
CA TYR A 95 9.94 11.10 11.38
C TYR A 95 10.88 11.26 10.17
N ALA A 96 10.77 10.41 9.17
CA ALA A 96 11.61 10.51 7.98
C ALA A 96 11.36 11.79 7.18
N LEU A 97 10.12 12.28 7.14
CA LEU A 97 9.72 13.51 6.46
C LEU A 97 10.11 14.77 7.23
N THR A 98 10.04 14.75 8.55
CA THR A 98 10.13 15.98 9.39
C THR A 98 11.38 16.05 10.27
N GLY A 99 12.00 14.91 10.59
CA GLY A 99 13.16 14.82 11.49
C GLY A 99 12.86 15.14 12.96
N LYS A 100 11.59 15.20 13.37
CA LYS A 100 11.18 15.62 14.70
C LYS A 100 11.49 14.57 15.77
N SER A 101 12.18 14.97 16.84
CA SER A 101 12.62 14.06 17.88
C SER A 101 11.47 13.49 18.75
N GLU A 102 10.37 14.21 18.89
CA GLU A 102 9.17 13.72 19.56
C GLU A 102 8.47 12.61 18.77
N VAL A 103 8.45 12.71 17.44
CA VAL A 103 7.92 11.67 16.55
C VAL A 103 8.81 10.43 16.61
N LEU A 104 10.14 10.59 16.56
CA LEU A 104 11.08 9.47 16.73
C LEU A 104 10.85 8.72 18.06
N ARG A 105 10.63 9.47 19.16
CA ARG A 105 10.33 8.81 20.45
C ARG A 105 9.01 8.04 20.41
N ALA A 106 7.97 8.62 19.82
CA ALA A 106 6.68 7.95 19.67
C ALA A 106 6.81 6.69 18.81
N ALA A 107 7.50 6.77 17.66
CA ALA A 107 7.77 5.64 16.77
C ALA A 107 8.51 4.51 17.51
N THR A 108 9.62 4.84 18.17
CA THR A 108 10.39 3.83 18.92
C THR A 108 9.57 3.17 20.05
N MET A 109 8.75 3.96 20.76
CA MET A 109 7.87 3.43 21.82
C MET A 109 6.81 2.51 21.25
N THR A 110 6.15 2.90 20.15
CA THR A 110 5.09 2.13 19.51
C THR A 110 5.64 0.86 18.86
N GLY A 111 6.76 0.96 18.14
CA GLY A 111 7.45 -0.20 17.55
C GLY A 111 7.87 -1.23 18.60
N ASN A 112 8.37 -0.79 19.77
CA ASN A 112 8.70 -1.70 20.85
C ASN A 112 7.48 -2.45 21.40
N GLN A 113 6.26 -1.90 21.30
CA GLN A 113 5.02 -2.60 21.64
C GLN A 113 4.68 -3.72 20.63
N MET A 114 5.31 -3.76 19.46
CA MET A 114 5.11 -4.81 18.46
C MET A 114 6.10 -5.98 18.61
N LEU A 115 7.14 -5.86 19.46
CA LEU A 115 8.19 -6.89 19.60
C LEU A 115 7.67 -8.24 20.10
N TYR A 116 6.53 -8.27 20.80
CA TYR A 116 5.91 -9.52 21.26
C TYR A 116 5.56 -10.48 20.11
N LEU A 117 5.35 -9.95 18.89
CA LEU A 117 5.02 -10.75 17.70
C LEU A 117 6.14 -11.74 17.35
N ALA A 118 7.40 -11.45 17.72
CA ALA A 118 8.52 -12.36 17.51
C ALA A 118 8.39 -13.69 18.26
N THR A 119 7.59 -13.73 19.33
CA THR A 119 7.40 -14.91 20.18
C THR A 119 5.95 -15.36 20.28
N ALA A 120 5.01 -14.56 19.78
CA ALA A 120 3.60 -14.92 19.75
C ALA A 120 3.36 -16.03 18.71
N PRO A 121 2.43 -16.96 18.97
CA PRO A 121 1.98 -17.89 17.94
C PRO A 121 1.44 -17.12 16.73
N VAL A 122 1.80 -17.56 15.52
CA VAL A 122 1.23 -16.99 14.30
C VAL A 122 -0.28 -17.24 14.27
N PHE A 123 -1.04 -16.16 14.09
CA PHE A 123 -2.51 -16.27 14.02
C PHE A 123 -2.97 -16.53 12.58
N ASP A 124 -2.47 -15.75 11.65
CA ASP A 124 -2.70 -15.89 10.21
C ASP A 124 -1.62 -15.15 9.41
N HIS A 125 -1.83 -14.99 8.10
CA HIS A 125 -0.85 -14.35 7.21
C HIS A 125 -0.59 -12.88 7.52
N ASP A 126 -1.51 -12.19 8.19
CA ASP A 126 -1.41 -10.76 8.50
C ASP A 126 -0.27 -10.43 9.49
N LEU A 127 0.40 -11.46 10.04
CA LEU A 127 1.68 -11.27 10.72
C LEU A 127 2.65 -10.43 9.87
N GLY A 128 2.65 -10.65 8.54
CA GLY A 128 3.44 -9.82 7.62
C GLY A 128 3.05 -8.36 7.69
N PHE A 129 1.76 -8.01 7.52
CA PHE A 129 1.29 -6.62 7.63
C PHE A 129 1.69 -5.98 8.95
N LEU A 130 1.50 -6.69 10.07
CA LEU A 130 1.81 -6.17 11.40
C LEU A 130 3.27 -5.73 11.52
N VAL A 131 4.23 -6.52 11.02
CA VAL A 131 5.65 -6.28 11.25
C VAL A 131 6.32 -5.49 10.12
N ILE A 132 5.86 -5.58 8.86
CA ILE A 132 6.46 -4.79 7.77
C ILE A 132 6.08 -3.32 7.88
N THR A 133 4.85 -3.03 8.29
CA THR A 133 4.39 -1.64 8.45
C THR A 133 4.91 -0.99 9.72
N SER A 134 5.37 -1.77 10.70
CA SER A 134 5.95 -1.27 11.96
C SER A 134 7.47 -1.51 12.02
N LEU A 135 7.87 -2.69 12.48
CA LEU A 135 9.27 -3.00 12.77
C LEU A 135 10.20 -2.88 11.56
N LEU A 136 9.73 -3.23 10.34
CA LEU A 136 10.57 -3.11 9.16
C LEU A 136 10.80 -1.65 8.76
N ASN A 137 9.80 -0.78 8.90
CA ASN A 137 10.00 0.65 8.73
C ASN A 137 10.95 1.21 9.80
N GLY A 138 10.79 0.78 11.04
CA GLY A 138 11.72 1.14 12.12
C GLY A 138 13.16 0.65 11.86
N TYR A 139 13.34 -0.56 11.35
CA TYR A 139 14.64 -1.07 10.93
C TYR A 139 15.28 -0.19 9.84
N ARG A 140 14.49 0.26 8.87
CA ARG A 140 14.98 1.08 7.75
C ARG A 140 15.25 2.54 8.13
N LEU A 141 14.42 3.11 8.99
CA LEU A 141 14.36 4.57 9.20
C LEU A 141 14.92 5.02 10.57
N SER A 142 15.10 4.12 11.54
CA SER A 142 15.68 4.48 12.83
C SER A 142 17.16 4.88 12.69
N PRO A 143 17.57 6.01 13.27
CA PRO A 143 18.99 6.39 13.35
C PRO A 143 19.76 5.53 14.35
N ASP A 144 19.07 4.89 15.32
CA ASP A 144 19.68 4.12 16.41
C ASP A 144 20.01 2.68 16.00
N ALA A 145 21.28 2.29 16.14
CA ALA A 145 21.77 0.98 15.73
C ALA A 145 21.22 -0.16 16.59
N ASP A 146 21.01 0.07 17.89
CA ASP A 146 20.49 -0.95 18.81
C ASP A 146 19.02 -1.24 18.53
N THR A 147 18.23 -0.21 18.24
CA THR A 147 16.85 -0.34 17.78
C THR A 147 16.78 -1.16 16.49
N ARG A 148 17.62 -0.84 15.49
CA ARG A 148 17.67 -1.60 14.22
C ARG A 148 18.05 -3.06 14.45
N ALA A 149 19.03 -3.34 15.30
CA ALA A 149 19.45 -4.71 15.61
C ALA A 149 18.31 -5.50 16.28
N THR A 150 17.63 -4.92 17.27
CA THR A 150 16.49 -5.52 17.96
C THR A 150 15.33 -5.82 16.99
N TYR A 151 15.01 -4.88 16.10
CA TYR A 151 13.93 -5.06 15.12
C TYR A 151 14.30 -6.12 14.08
N LYS A 152 15.56 -6.17 13.64
CA LYS A 152 16.05 -7.23 12.74
C LYS A 152 15.84 -8.62 13.32
N GLU A 153 16.22 -8.84 14.57
CA GLU A 153 16.03 -10.12 15.24
C GLU A 153 14.56 -10.52 15.32
N ALA A 154 13.69 -9.58 15.70
CA ALA A 154 12.24 -9.80 15.77
C ALA A 154 11.65 -10.12 14.40
N LEU A 155 12.04 -9.40 13.35
CA LEU A 155 11.56 -9.61 11.98
C LEU A 155 11.97 -10.98 11.44
N LEU A 156 13.21 -11.43 11.69
CA LEU A 156 13.67 -12.78 11.28
C LEU A 156 12.87 -13.88 12.00
N ALA A 157 12.55 -13.71 13.28
CA ALA A 157 11.69 -14.65 14.00
C ALA A 157 10.25 -14.67 13.45
N CYS A 158 9.70 -13.50 13.07
CA CYS A 158 8.40 -13.42 12.41
C CYS A 158 8.41 -14.05 11.02
N ALA A 159 9.51 -13.95 10.26
CA ALA A 159 9.65 -14.63 8.97
C ALA A 159 9.62 -16.16 9.11
N ASP A 160 10.34 -16.70 10.12
CA ASP A 160 10.23 -18.14 10.46
C ASP A 160 8.78 -18.54 10.77
N SER A 161 8.09 -17.73 11.58
CA SER A 161 6.71 -17.98 11.99
C SER A 161 5.74 -17.94 10.79
N LEU A 162 5.87 -16.94 9.90
CA LEU A 162 5.03 -16.82 8.70
C LEU A 162 5.22 -18.02 7.76
N CYS A 163 6.45 -18.52 7.61
CA CYS A 163 6.74 -19.71 6.80
C CYS A 163 6.02 -20.98 7.29
N THR A 164 5.61 -21.06 8.57
CA THR A 164 4.86 -22.22 9.08
C THR A 164 3.46 -22.34 8.45
N LEU A 165 2.94 -21.28 7.85
CA LEU A 165 1.68 -21.28 7.11
C LEU A 165 1.83 -21.73 5.64
N PHE A 166 3.05 -21.92 5.17
CA PHE A 166 3.31 -22.32 3.79
C PHE A 166 2.93 -23.79 3.55
N ASN A 167 2.16 -24.05 2.50
CA ASN A 167 1.82 -25.37 2.04
C ASN A 167 2.58 -25.71 0.75
N LEU A 168 3.53 -26.64 0.83
CA LEU A 168 4.38 -27.01 -0.30
C LEU A 168 3.59 -27.58 -1.49
N SER A 169 2.49 -28.34 -1.25
CA SER A 169 1.67 -28.92 -2.31
C SER A 169 0.87 -27.85 -3.08
N VAL A 170 0.44 -26.79 -2.37
CA VAL A 170 -0.30 -25.65 -2.96
C VAL A 170 0.66 -24.62 -3.55
N GLY A 171 1.82 -24.42 -2.91
CA GLY A 171 2.79 -23.40 -3.26
C GLY A 171 2.44 -22.00 -2.71
N THR A 172 1.56 -21.90 -1.70
CA THR A 172 1.18 -20.62 -1.09
C THR A 172 1.15 -20.67 0.43
N ILE A 173 1.22 -19.49 1.05
CA ILE A 173 0.98 -19.26 2.47
C ILE A 173 -0.54 -19.27 2.69
N LEU A 174 -1.01 -20.06 3.64
CA LEU A 174 -2.42 -20.10 4.07
C LEU A 174 -2.79 -18.75 4.66
N SER A 175 -3.82 -18.11 4.10
CA SER A 175 -4.24 -16.81 4.60
C SER A 175 -4.95 -16.92 5.95
N TRP A 176 -5.99 -17.67 6.03
CA TRP A 176 -6.84 -17.77 7.23
C TRP A 176 -6.99 -19.19 7.73
N PRO A 177 -6.14 -19.68 8.66
CA PRO A 177 -6.26 -21.02 9.25
C PRO A 177 -7.65 -21.30 9.85
N ARG A 178 -8.27 -20.27 10.45
CA ARG A 178 -9.60 -20.35 11.07
C ARG A 178 -10.74 -20.59 10.08
N HIS A 179 -10.54 -20.25 8.81
CA HIS A 179 -11.57 -20.36 7.76
C HIS A 179 -11.37 -21.55 6.80
N ILE A 180 -10.45 -22.49 7.09
CA ILE A 180 -10.24 -23.68 6.25
C ILE A 180 -11.55 -24.47 6.05
N LYS A 181 -12.37 -24.60 7.10
CA LYS A 181 -13.64 -25.33 7.03
C LYS A 181 -14.70 -24.57 6.24
N ASP A 182 -14.72 -23.26 6.37
CA ASP A 182 -15.70 -22.39 5.71
C ASP A 182 -15.48 -22.37 4.20
N TYR A 183 -14.22 -22.34 3.75
CA TYR A 183 -13.83 -22.41 2.34
C TYR A 183 -13.69 -23.86 1.83
N GLY A 184 -13.68 -24.86 2.71
CA GLY A 184 -13.49 -26.26 2.30
C GLY A 184 -12.10 -26.58 1.78
N GLY A 185 -11.07 -25.77 2.08
CA GLY A 185 -9.72 -25.96 1.60
C GLY A 185 -8.70 -24.92 2.09
N HIS A 186 -7.49 -25.03 1.56
CA HIS A 186 -6.44 -24.04 1.76
C HIS A 186 -6.84 -22.75 1.02
N ASN A 187 -7.03 -21.67 1.77
CA ASN A 187 -7.45 -20.39 1.23
C ASN A 187 -6.29 -19.41 1.16
N THR A 188 -6.24 -18.65 0.07
CA THR A 188 -5.26 -17.59 -0.16
C THR A 188 -6.00 -16.35 -0.62
N ILE A 189 -5.67 -15.18 -0.06
CA ILE A 189 -6.24 -13.91 -0.50
C ILE A 189 -5.17 -13.02 -1.15
N MET A 190 -5.62 -12.07 -1.95
CA MET A 190 -4.71 -11.17 -2.69
C MET A 190 -3.81 -10.35 -1.76
N ASP A 191 -4.32 -9.96 -0.61
CA ASP A 191 -3.63 -9.21 0.45
C ASP A 191 -2.32 -9.87 0.88
N ASN A 192 -2.26 -11.21 0.81
CA ASN A 192 -1.08 -11.99 1.19
C ASN A 192 0.16 -11.66 0.34
N MET A 193 -0.02 -11.07 -0.85
CA MET A 193 1.11 -10.59 -1.65
C MET A 193 1.95 -9.55 -0.93
N ILE A 194 1.36 -8.73 -0.05
CA ILE A 194 2.09 -7.73 0.72
C ILE A 194 3.01 -8.40 1.75
N ASN A 195 2.55 -9.48 2.38
CA ASN A 195 3.29 -10.19 3.42
C ASN A 195 4.58 -10.84 2.92
N LEU A 196 4.71 -11.03 1.60
CA LEU A 196 5.93 -11.57 0.97
C LEU A 196 7.14 -10.66 1.16
N GLU A 197 6.93 -9.37 1.41
CA GLU A 197 8.04 -8.44 1.68
C GLU A 197 8.86 -8.85 2.90
N LEU A 198 8.20 -9.35 3.96
CA LEU A 198 8.91 -9.86 5.13
C LEU A 198 9.89 -10.99 4.74
N LEU A 199 9.45 -11.93 3.91
CA LEU A 199 10.26 -13.08 3.53
C LEU A 199 11.39 -12.69 2.56
N LEU A 200 11.10 -11.83 1.59
CA LEU A 200 12.11 -11.36 0.64
C LEU A 200 13.19 -10.52 1.33
N TRP A 201 12.79 -9.64 2.25
CA TRP A 201 13.71 -8.91 3.11
C TRP A 201 14.51 -9.85 4.02
N ALA A 202 13.86 -10.82 4.65
CA ALA A 202 14.54 -11.78 5.53
C ALA A 202 15.58 -12.64 4.76
N ALA A 203 15.31 -12.93 3.48
CA ALA A 203 16.25 -13.64 2.61
C ALA A 203 17.51 -12.83 2.30
N GLU A 204 17.44 -11.50 2.32
CA GLU A 204 18.61 -10.63 2.16
C GLU A 204 19.39 -10.43 3.46
N GLU A 205 18.70 -10.46 4.60
CA GLU A 205 19.26 -10.06 5.89
C GLU A 205 19.74 -11.22 6.78
N THR A 206 19.29 -12.45 6.51
CA THR A 206 19.74 -13.60 7.29
C THR A 206 21.17 -13.99 6.93
N ALA A 207 21.93 -14.42 7.93
CA ALA A 207 23.27 -14.98 7.72
C ALA A 207 23.26 -16.48 7.38
N ASP A 208 22.10 -17.12 7.38
CA ASP A 208 21.92 -18.55 7.07
C ASP A 208 21.44 -18.72 5.63
N ASP A 209 22.31 -19.17 4.74
CA ASP A 209 22.04 -19.36 3.31
C ASP A 209 20.84 -20.30 3.06
N ASN A 210 20.68 -21.35 3.88
CA ASN A 210 19.53 -22.26 3.72
C ASN A 210 18.20 -21.58 4.06
N LYS A 211 18.20 -20.72 5.08
CA LYS A 211 17.03 -19.90 5.40
C LYS A 211 16.75 -18.87 4.31
N ALA A 212 17.80 -18.21 3.81
CA ALA A 212 17.67 -17.24 2.71
C ALA A 212 17.01 -17.88 1.48
N ASP A 213 17.48 -19.05 1.06
CA ASP A 213 16.90 -19.79 -0.06
C ASP A 213 15.48 -20.24 0.22
N PHE A 214 15.19 -20.67 1.45
CA PHE A 214 13.84 -21.09 1.83
C PHE A 214 12.83 -19.92 1.84
N TYR A 215 13.19 -18.77 2.44
CA TYR A 215 12.33 -17.58 2.43
C TYR A 215 12.05 -17.11 1.02
N ARG A 216 13.07 -17.04 0.18
CA ARG A 216 12.92 -16.67 -1.24
C ARG A 216 12.04 -17.67 -1.98
N HIS A 217 12.24 -18.98 -1.75
CA HIS A 217 11.40 -20.03 -2.34
C HIS A 217 9.93 -19.87 -1.96
N VAL A 218 9.61 -19.65 -0.69
CA VAL A 218 8.25 -19.47 -0.21
C VAL A 218 7.59 -18.25 -0.87
N ALA A 219 8.28 -17.11 -0.89
CA ALA A 219 7.76 -15.88 -1.46
C ALA A 219 7.54 -15.98 -2.97
N VAL A 220 8.51 -16.50 -3.71
CA VAL A 220 8.43 -16.65 -5.17
C VAL A 220 7.38 -17.68 -5.56
N SER A 221 7.31 -18.82 -4.87
CA SER A 221 6.27 -19.84 -5.10
C SER A 221 4.86 -19.26 -4.87
N HIS A 222 4.69 -18.50 -3.80
CA HIS A 222 3.40 -17.83 -3.53
C HIS A 222 3.03 -16.85 -4.64
N ALA A 223 3.95 -16.01 -5.07
CA ALA A 223 3.71 -15.02 -6.14
C ALA A 223 3.37 -15.70 -7.47
N ASP A 224 4.08 -16.77 -7.86
CA ASP A 224 3.81 -17.53 -9.09
C ASP A 224 2.44 -18.24 -9.06
N THR A 225 2.09 -18.86 -7.93
CA THR A 225 0.81 -19.53 -7.77
C THR A 225 -0.35 -18.51 -7.79
N THR A 226 -0.17 -17.37 -7.12
CA THR A 226 -1.13 -16.26 -7.14
C THR A 226 -1.30 -15.70 -8.55
N MET A 227 -0.21 -15.49 -9.28
CA MET A 227 -0.22 -15.06 -10.69
C MET A 227 -1.06 -16.01 -11.57
N THR A 228 -0.99 -17.30 -11.29
CA THR A 228 -1.64 -18.33 -12.11
C THR A 228 -3.14 -18.43 -11.84
N TYR A 229 -3.57 -18.28 -10.58
CA TYR A 229 -4.93 -18.67 -10.20
C TYR A 229 -5.82 -17.53 -9.69
N HIS A 230 -5.26 -16.38 -9.28
CA HIS A 230 -6.06 -15.26 -8.78
C HIS A 230 -6.48 -14.26 -9.87
N PHE A 231 -6.05 -14.42 -11.12
CA PHE A 231 -6.28 -13.40 -12.14
C PHE A 231 -7.10 -13.90 -13.31
N ARG A 232 -7.89 -12.98 -13.86
CA ARG A 232 -8.58 -13.11 -15.14
C ARG A 232 -7.63 -12.73 -16.29
N GLU A 233 -8.01 -13.09 -17.50
CA GLU A 233 -7.19 -12.81 -18.71
C GLU A 233 -6.95 -11.30 -18.90
N ASP A 234 -7.90 -10.45 -18.51
CA ASP A 234 -7.82 -9.00 -18.62
C ASP A 234 -6.92 -8.32 -17.57
N GLY A 235 -6.37 -9.09 -16.61
CA GLY A 235 -5.49 -8.60 -15.55
C GLY A 235 -6.24 -8.16 -14.29
N THR A 236 -7.56 -8.33 -14.21
CA THR A 236 -8.32 -8.13 -12.98
C THR A 236 -8.19 -9.33 -12.05
N CYS A 237 -8.21 -9.12 -10.73
CA CYS A 237 -8.04 -10.19 -9.77
C CYS A 237 -9.34 -10.65 -9.11
N TYR A 238 -9.34 -11.91 -8.68
CA TYR A 238 -10.24 -12.42 -7.65
C TYR A 238 -9.63 -12.14 -6.28
N HIS A 239 -10.47 -11.94 -5.28
CA HIS A 239 -9.98 -11.72 -3.92
C HIS A 239 -9.42 -13.02 -3.32
N VAL A 240 -10.17 -14.12 -3.37
CA VAL A 240 -9.85 -15.40 -2.74
C VAL A 240 -9.68 -16.50 -3.78
N ALA A 241 -8.63 -17.32 -3.64
CA ALA A 241 -8.48 -18.59 -4.32
C ALA A 241 -8.42 -19.72 -3.29
N VAL A 242 -9.07 -20.85 -3.59
CA VAL A 242 -9.15 -22.01 -2.71
C VAL A 242 -8.56 -23.23 -3.39
N TYR A 243 -7.77 -24.00 -2.63
CA TYR A 243 -7.01 -25.14 -3.13
C TYR A 243 -7.24 -26.38 -2.26
N ASP A 244 -7.13 -27.54 -2.87
CA ASP A 244 -7.00 -28.80 -2.13
C ASP A 244 -5.63 -28.85 -1.43
N PRO A 245 -5.57 -28.94 -0.09
CA PRO A 245 -4.32 -28.82 0.65
C PRO A 245 -3.36 -30.01 0.46
N VAL A 246 -3.87 -31.14 -0.06
CA VAL A 246 -3.07 -32.38 -0.25
C VAL A 246 -2.49 -32.43 -1.66
N THR A 247 -3.32 -32.14 -2.66
CA THR A 247 -2.95 -32.25 -4.08
C THR A 247 -2.44 -30.95 -4.69
N GLY A 248 -2.66 -29.82 -4.03
CA GLY A 248 -2.37 -28.49 -4.54
C GLY A 248 -3.33 -28.02 -5.65
N LYS A 249 -4.34 -28.83 -5.98
CA LYS A 249 -5.29 -28.50 -7.06
C LYS A 249 -6.10 -27.26 -6.70
N HIS A 250 -6.12 -26.27 -7.60
CA HIS A 250 -7.04 -25.13 -7.50
C HIS A 250 -8.49 -25.63 -7.62
N LEU A 251 -9.35 -25.20 -6.71
CA LEU A 251 -10.75 -25.61 -6.61
C LEU A 251 -11.69 -24.57 -7.19
N TYR A 252 -11.61 -23.33 -6.68
CA TYR A 252 -12.46 -22.22 -7.14
C TYR A 252 -11.92 -20.87 -6.66
N ASN A 253 -12.47 -19.79 -7.20
CA ASN A 253 -12.28 -18.43 -6.73
C ASN A 253 -13.58 -17.85 -6.19
N CYS A 254 -13.46 -16.95 -5.20
CA CYS A 254 -14.58 -16.20 -4.65
C CYS A 254 -14.13 -14.84 -4.10
N THR A 255 -15.03 -14.13 -3.44
CA THR A 255 -14.70 -12.92 -2.71
C THR A 255 -15.05 -13.03 -1.23
N HIS A 256 -14.36 -12.25 -0.39
CA HIS A 256 -14.69 -12.05 1.02
C HIS A 256 -15.15 -10.61 1.27
N GLN A 257 -14.42 -9.64 0.68
CA GLN A 257 -14.65 -8.20 0.88
C GLN A 257 -15.24 -7.50 -0.36
N GLY A 258 -15.21 -8.12 -1.55
CA GLY A 258 -15.79 -7.56 -2.76
C GLY A 258 -17.33 -7.73 -2.84
N TYR A 259 -17.93 -7.10 -3.83
CA TYR A 259 -19.37 -7.08 -4.07
C TYR A 259 -19.94 -8.49 -4.38
N ALA A 260 -19.24 -9.24 -5.24
CA ALA A 260 -19.62 -10.60 -5.64
C ALA A 260 -18.39 -11.38 -6.14
N ASP A 261 -18.48 -12.70 -6.26
CA ASP A 261 -17.36 -13.55 -6.68
C ASP A 261 -16.81 -13.20 -8.07
N PHE A 262 -17.64 -12.64 -8.94
CA PHE A 262 -17.22 -12.17 -10.26
C PHE A 262 -16.69 -10.74 -10.27
N SER A 263 -16.88 -9.97 -9.18
CA SER A 263 -16.55 -8.54 -9.13
C SER A 263 -15.04 -8.27 -9.00
N VAL A 264 -14.68 -7.00 -9.08
CA VAL A 264 -13.31 -6.53 -8.89
C VAL A 264 -13.29 -5.58 -7.69
N TRP A 265 -12.91 -6.12 -6.55
CA TRP A 265 -12.70 -5.33 -5.33
C TRP A 265 -11.48 -4.43 -5.50
N ALA A 266 -11.68 -3.11 -5.35
CA ALA A 266 -10.66 -2.12 -5.70
C ALA A 266 -9.37 -2.29 -4.90
N ARG A 267 -9.46 -2.51 -3.58
CA ARG A 267 -8.28 -2.70 -2.73
C ARG A 267 -7.57 -4.04 -3.00
N GLY A 268 -8.29 -5.10 -3.37
CA GLY A 268 -7.67 -6.34 -3.82
C GLY A 268 -6.80 -6.12 -5.06
N GLN A 269 -7.31 -5.37 -6.05
CA GLN A 269 -6.51 -5.02 -7.22
C GLN A 269 -5.32 -4.11 -6.85
N ALA A 270 -5.49 -3.20 -5.89
CA ALA A 270 -4.42 -2.36 -5.38
C ALA A 270 -3.30 -3.19 -4.71
N TRP A 271 -3.67 -4.18 -3.90
CA TRP A 271 -2.71 -5.12 -3.29
C TRP A 271 -1.91 -5.89 -4.35
N ALA A 272 -2.56 -6.29 -5.45
CA ALA A 272 -1.86 -6.95 -6.55
C ALA A 272 -0.79 -6.04 -7.18
N ILE A 273 -1.12 -4.78 -7.46
CA ILE A 273 -0.19 -3.81 -8.04
C ILE A 273 1.03 -3.61 -7.13
N TYR A 274 0.77 -3.30 -5.86
CA TYR A 274 1.83 -3.09 -4.88
C TYR A 274 2.68 -4.36 -4.69
N GLY A 275 2.02 -5.50 -4.49
CA GLY A 275 2.69 -6.77 -4.22
C GLY A 275 3.61 -7.22 -5.35
N TYR A 276 3.17 -7.18 -6.62
CA TYR A 276 4.03 -7.56 -7.74
C TYR A 276 5.14 -6.54 -8.02
N THR A 277 4.91 -5.25 -7.77
CA THR A 277 5.97 -4.23 -7.83
C THR A 277 7.04 -4.52 -6.79
N MET A 278 6.62 -4.80 -5.56
CA MET A 278 7.50 -5.16 -4.45
C MET A 278 8.26 -6.46 -4.72
N VAL A 279 7.61 -7.52 -5.20
CA VAL A 279 8.28 -8.77 -5.54
C VAL A 279 9.35 -8.55 -6.63
N TYR A 280 9.05 -7.71 -7.64
CA TYR A 280 10.04 -7.35 -8.65
C TYR A 280 11.24 -6.59 -8.04
N ARG A 281 11.01 -5.66 -7.12
CA ARG A 281 12.08 -4.92 -6.43
C ARG A 281 13.14 -5.83 -5.82
N TYR A 282 12.72 -6.93 -5.20
CA TYR A 282 13.63 -7.88 -4.55
C TYR A 282 14.20 -8.94 -5.48
N THR A 283 13.41 -9.41 -6.45
CA THR A 283 13.81 -10.55 -7.27
C THR A 283 14.48 -10.17 -8.58
N HIS A 284 14.17 -8.98 -9.11
CA HIS A 284 14.54 -8.51 -10.44
C HIS A 284 14.12 -9.47 -11.58
N GLU A 285 13.12 -10.35 -11.32
CA GLU A 285 12.65 -11.30 -12.31
C GLU A 285 11.65 -10.64 -13.29
N PRO A 286 11.96 -10.57 -14.59
CA PRO A 286 11.17 -9.79 -15.58
C PRO A 286 9.68 -10.18 -15.63
N ARG A 287 9.33 -11.46 -15.30
CA ARG A 287 7.91 -11.88 -15.30
C ARG A 287 7.08 -11.10 -14.29
N PHE A 288 7.63 -10.78 -13.11
CA PHE A 288 6.91 -10.02 -12.10
C PHE A 288 6.72 -8.56 -12.50
N LEU A 289 7.71 -7.93 -13.15
CA LEU A 289 7.56 -6.59 -13.70
C LEU A 289 6.50 -6.55 -14.81
N THR A 290 6.55 -7.51 -15.74
CA THR A 290 5.55 -7.61 -16.80
C THR A 290 4.15 -7.79 -16.23
N PHE A 291 4.05 -8.58 -15.15
CA PHE A 291 2.77 -8.82 -14.50
C PHE A 291 2.30 -7.61 -13.69
N ALA A 292 3.18 -6.91 -12.97
CA ALA A 292 2.87 -5.65 -12.30
C ALA A 292 2.29 -4.62 -13.27
N GLN A 293 2.89 -4.47 -14.46
CA GLN A 293 2.36 -3.60 -15.51
C GLN A 293 0.96 -4.05 -15.97
N LYS A 294 0.75 -5.35 -16.22
CA LYS A 294 -0.55 -5.90 -16.63
C LYS A 294 -1.67 -5.58 -15.64
N VAL A 295 -1.43 -5.78 -14.34
CA VAL A 295 -2.44 -5.55 -13.30
C VAL A 295 -2.66 -4.07 -13.04
N THR A 296 -1.62 -3.24 -13.19
CA THR A 296 -1.71 -1.78 -13.14
C THR A 296 -2.54 -1.22 -14.30
N ASP A 297 -2.26 -1.67 -15.51
CA ASP A 297 -3.01 -1.23 -16.71
C ASP A 297 -4.49 -1.65 -16.62
N ALA A 298 -4.78 -2.80 -16.01
CA ALA A 298 -6.16 -3.22 -15.74
C ALA A 298 -6.86 -2.26 -14.76
N TYR A 299 -6.21 -1.89 -13.65
CA TYR A 299 -6.75 -0.94 -12.70
C TYR A 299 -7.00 0.43 -13.33
N LEU A 300 -6.02 0.98 -14.02
CA LEU A 300 -6.14 2.31 -14.65
C LEU A 300 -7.24 2.34 -15.71
N ARG A 301 -7.43 1.25 -16.48
CA ARG A 301 -8.58 1.14 -17.39
C ARG A 301 -9.90 1.18 -16.65
N LEU A 302 -10.03 0.48 -15.50
CA LEU A 302 -11.26 0.47 -14.71
C LEU A 302 -11.57 1.86 -14.14
N VAL A 303 -10.59 2.53 -13.54
CA VAL A 303 -10.77 3.89 -13.02
C VAL A 303 -11.16 4.86 -14.13
N ASN A 304 -10.43 4.85 -15.26
CA ASN A 304 -10.70 5.75 -16.39
C ASN A 304 -12.01 5.46 -17.13
N SER A 305 -12.59 4.26 -16.94
CA SER A 305 -13.88 3.89 -17.56
C SER A 305 -15.08 4.23 -16.69
N GLN A 306 -14.89 4.77 -15.49
CA GLN A 306 -15.98 5.17 -14.62
C GLN A 306 -16.68 6.39 -15.20
N MET A 307 -17.81 6.15 -15.86
CA MET A 307 -18.66 7.18 -16.46
C MET A 307 -19.89 7.43 -15.60
N VAL A 308 -20.22 8.68 -15.39
CA VAL A 308 -21.46 9.09 -14.73
C VAL A 308 -22.25 9.97 -15.68
N ASN A 309 -23.47 9.55 -16.06
CA ASN A 309 -24.37 10.28 -16.97
C ASN A 309 -23.68 10.73 -18.28
N ASP A 310 -22.96 9.81 -18.94
CA ASP A 310 -22.18 10.06 -20.16
C ASP A 310 -21.02 11.08 -20.00
N GLN A 311 -20.67 11.44 -18.77
CA GLN A 311 -19.50 12.27 -18.46
C GLN A 311 -18.47 11.44 -17.69
N MET A 312 -17.19 11.62 -18.03
CA MET A 312 -16.11 11.03 -17.23
C MET A 312 -16.12 11.65 -15.84
N VAL A 313 -16.00 10.79 -14.83
CA VAL A 313 -15.78 11.25 -13.44
C VAL A 313 -14.34 11.75 -13.38
N ASN A 314 -14.14 12.99 -12.99
CA ASN A 314 -12.79 13.56 -12.83
C ASN A 314 -12.07 13.08 -11.55
N ASP A 315 -12.63 12.13 -10.82
CA ASP A 315 -12.12 11.61 -9.56
C ASP A 315 -11.49 10.24 -9.81
N ILE A 316 -10.16 10.15 -9.71
CA ILE A 316 -9.37 8.93 -9.93
C ILE A 316 -9.36 7.99 -8.72
N VAL A 317 -9.92 8.41 -7.57
CA VAL A 317 -10.13 7.52 -6.43
C VAL A 317 -11.23 6.51 -6.77
N PRO A 318 -10.98 5.19 -6.63
CA PRO A 318 -11.94 4.18 -7.07
C PRO A 318 -13.14 4.09 -6.13
N TYR A 319 -14.25 3.58 -6.66
CA TYR A 319 -15.29 3.00 -5.81
C TYR A 319 -14.74 1.75 -5.13
N TRP A 320 -15.28 1.38 -3.96
CA TRP A 320 -14.82 0.24 -3.17
C TRP A 320 -14.79 -1.09 -3.95
N ASP A 321 -15.69 -1.23 -4.92
CA ASP A 321 -15.73 -2.33 -5.89
C ASP A 321 -16.17 -1.76 -7.25
N PHE A 322 -15.46 -2.10 -8.32
CA PHE A 322 -15.71 -1.58 -9.66
C PHE A 322 -17.02 -2.09 -10.28
N CYS A 323 -17.63 -3.12 -9.68
CA CYS A 323 -18.87 -3.71 -10.15
C CYS A 323 -20.08 -3.40 -9.24
N ASP A 324 -19.95 -2.48 -8.27
CA ASP A 324 -21.09 -2.10 -7.42
C ASP A 324 -22.19 -1.47 -8.28
N PRO A 325 -23.41 -2.06 -8.32
CA PRO A 325 -24.50 -1.54 -9.16
C PRO A 325 -25.03 -0.17 -8.73
N ARG A 326 -24.59 0.34 -7.57
CA ARG A 326 -24.95 1.66 -7.07
C ARG A 326 -24.07 2.78 -7.64
N ILE A 327 -23.02 2.46 -8.37
CA ILE A 327 -22.20 3.49 -9.03
C ILE A 327 -23.13 4.39 -9.88
N PRO A 328 -23.10 5.73 -9.74
CA PRO A 328 -22.08 6.54 -9.07
C PRO A 328 -22.31 6.83 -7.57
N ASN A 329 -23.33 6.26 -6.95
CA ASN A 329 -23.69 6.50 -5.55
C ASN A 329 -23.10 5.43 -4.59
N ALA A 330 -22.17 4.60 -5.06
CA ALA A 330 -21.44 3.66 -4.24
C ALA A 330 -20.35 4.40 -3.44
N PRO A 331 -19.96 3.90 -2.24
CA PRO A 331 -18.86 4.50 -1.48
C PRO A 331 -17.52 4.36 -2.21
N LYS A 332 -16.65 5.32 -1.99
CA LYS A 332 -15.26 5.32 -2.47
C LYS A 332 -14.35 4.49 -1.55
N ASP A 333 -13.13 4.21 -2.02
CA ASP A 333 -12.08 3.62 -1.21
C ASP A 333 -10.76 4.38 -1.41
N ALA A 334 -10.56 5.44 -0.62
CA ALA A 334 -9.33 6.22 -0.62
C ALA A 334 -8.11 5.35 -0.27
N SER A 335 -8.28 4.31 0.56
CA SER A 335 -7.18 3.41 0.91
C SER A 335 -6.63 2.66 -0.31
N ALA A 336 -7.50 2.23 -1.22
CA ALA A 336 -7.07 1.60 -2.47
C ALA A 336 -6.27 2.58 -3.36
N ALA A 337 -6.71 3.84 -3.45
CA ALA A 337 -5.96 4.87 -4.17
C ALA A 337 -4.57 5.12 -3.56
N CYS A 338 -4.46 5.19 -2.22
CA CYS A 338 -3.18 5.39 -1.53
C CYS A 338 -2.19 4.24 -1.80
N VAL A 339 -2.66 2.99 -1.76
CA VAL A 339 -1.85 1.82 -2.09
C VAL A 339 -1.35 1.88 -3.54
N VAL A 340 -2.24 2.22 -4.49
CA VAL A 340 -1.87 2.34 -5.91
C VAL A 340 -0.93 3.52 -6.13
N LEU A 341 -1.19 4.68 -5.52
CA LEU A 341 -0.28 5.84 -5.58
C LEU A 341 1.13 5.45 -5.14
N SER A 342 1.26 4.84 -3.97
CA SER A 342 2.56 4.40 -3.45
C SER A 342 3.25 3.39 -4.39
N ALA A 343 2.49 2.46 -4.98
CA ALA A 343 3.03 1.49 -5.94
C ALA A 343 3.46 2.14 -7.27
N LEU A 344 2.70 3.08 -7.80
CA LEU A 344 3.02 3.79 -9.06
C LEU A 344 4.27 4.64 -8.92
N LEU A 345 4.45 5.31 -7.78
CA LEU A 345 5.65 6.10 -7.49
C LEU A 345 6.92 5.26 -7.52
N GLU A 346 6.83 3.98 -7.26
CA GLU A 346 7.94 3.04 -7.39
C GLU A 346 8.01 2.42 -8.80
N LEU A 347 6.89 1.88 -9.31
CA LEU A 347 6.84 1.13 -10.56
C LEU A 347 7.30 1.94 -11.78
N GLN A 348 7.06 3.25 -11.79
CA GLN A 348 7.50 4.14 -12.86
C GLN A 348 9.02 4.08 -13.12
N HIS A 349 9.83 3.75 -12.11
CA HIS A 349 11.28 3.68 -12.23
C HIS A 349 11.78 2.38 -12.88
N TYR A 350 10.92 1.39 -13.05
CA TYR A 350 11.25 0.08 -13.59
C TYR A 350 10.81 -0.14 -15.04
N VAL A 351 10.00 0.76 -15.58
CA VAL A 351 9.37 0.62 -16.89
C VAL A 351 9.95 1.59 -17.92
N PRO A 352 9.76 1.34 -19.24
CA PRO A 352 10.21 2.26 -20.27
C PRO A 352 9.58 3.65 -20.14
N ALA A 353 10.30 4.69 -20.60
CA ALA A 353 9.95 6.11 -20.39
C ALA A 353 8.49 6.47 -20.74
N ALA A 354 7.93 5.94 -21.83
CA ALA A 354 6.54 6.21 -22.22
C ALA A 354 5.54 5.66 -21.19
N LYS A 355 5.80 4.47 -20.64
CA LYS A 355 4.95 3.87 -19.61
C LYS A 355 5.18 4.53 -18.24
N ALA A 356 6.42 4.95 -17.96
CA ALA A 356 6.75 5.71 -16.76
C ALA A 356 5.97 7.04 -16.69
N GLU A 357 5.86 7.77 -17.82
CA GLU A 357 5.09 9.01 -17.88
C GLU A 357 3.58 8.77 -17.67
N GLU A 358 3.03 7.67 -18.20
CA GLU A 358 1.64 7.27 -17.96
C GLU A 358 1.38 7.01 -16.46
N TYR A 359 2.26 6.24 -15.81
CA TYR A 359 2.13 5.91 -14.39
C TYR A 359 2.35 7.13 -13.51
N LYS A 360 3.30 7.98 -13.87
CA LYS A 360 3.54 9.27 -13.21
C LYS A 360 2.32 10.18 -13.28
N THR A 361 1.71 10.30 -14.47
CA THR A 361 0.50 11.11 -14.66
C THR A 361 -0.66 10.61 -13.79
N ALA A 362 -0.85 9.29 -13.71
CA ALA A 362 -1.85 8.70 -12.84
C ALA A 362 -1.55 8.92 -11.35
N ALA A 363 -0.29 8.79 -10.94
CA ALA A 363 0.14 9.06 -9.57
C ALA A 363 -0.07 10.53 -9.19
N ASP A 364 0.30 11.46 -10.06
CA ASP A 364 0.08 12.89 -9.86
C ASP A 364 -1.40 13.24 -9.71
N ALA A 365 -2.28 12.64 -10.54
CA ALA A 365 -3.73 12.83 -10.44
C ALA A 365 -4.28 12.26 -9.12
N MET A 366 -3.87 11.06 -8.71
CA MET A 366 -4.28 10.46 -7.43
C MET A 366 -3.83 11.32 -6.25
N PHE A 367 -2.61 11.83 -6.27
CA PHE A 367 -2.12 12.72 -5.22
C PHE A 367 -2.94 14.00 -5.12
N CYS A 368 -3.23 14.64 -6.25
CA CYS A 368 -4.06 15.84 -6.29
C CYS A 368 -5.48 15.57 -5.74
N ASP A 369 -6.16 14.52 -6.23
CA ASP A 369 -7.50 14.20 -5.76
C ASP A 369 -7.54 13.91 -4.26
N LEU A 370 -6.58 13.13 -3.76
CA LEU A 370 -6.49 12.80 -2.33
C LEU A 370 -6.30 14.05 -1.47
N THR A 371 -5.45 14.99 -1.89
CA THR A 371 -5.18 16.23 -1.13
C THR A 371 -6.27 17.29 -1.28
N GLU A 372 -6.99 17.32 -2.40
CA GLU A 372 -8.03 18.35 -2.64
C GLU A 372 -9.41 17.93 -2.10
N HIS A 373 -9.71 16.61 -2.03
CA HIS A 373 -11.08 16.14 -1.82
C HIS A 373 -11.22 15.10 -0.69
N TYR A 374 -10.13 14.55 -0.17
CA TYR A 374 -10.17 13.44 0.81
C TYR A 374 -9.51 13.77 2.15
N GLU A 375 -8.93 14.95 2.31
CA GLU A 375 -8.39 15.38 3.59
C GLU A 375 -9.50 15.55 4.63
N SER A 376 -9.24 15.18 5.87
CA SER A 376 -10.21 15.26 6.96
C SER A 376 -10.29 16.66 7.57
N ASP A 377 -11.37 16.93 8.30
CA ASP A 377 -11.54 18.17 9.08
C ASP A 377 -10.44 18.35 10.15
N ALA A 378 -10.20 19.59 10.57
CA ALA A 378 -9.16 19.93 11.54
C ALA A 378 -9.29 19.16 12.88
N GLN A 379 -10.50 18.77 13.28
CA GLN A 379 -10.76 18.06 14.54
C GLN A 379 -10.61 16.52 14.40
N CYS A 380 -10.76 15.96 13.22
CA CYS A 380 -10.60 14.54 12.96
C CYS A 380 -9.11 14.16 13.05
N PRO A 381 -8.73 13.12 13.79
CA PRO A 381 -7.33 12.75 13.95
C PRO A 381 -6.76 11.98 12.73
N ALA A 382 -7.59 11.46 11.85
CA ALA A 382 -7.16 10.78 10.65
C ALA A 382 -6.70 11.78 9.58
N ILE A 383 -5.83 11.35 8.68
CA ILE A 383 -5.36 12.14 7.54
C ILE A 383 -6.43 12.19 6.46
N LEU A 384 -6.93 11.01 6.05
CA LEU A 384 -7.85 10.88 4.92
C LEU A 384 -9.21 10.29 5.34
N LEU A 385 -10.25 10.71 4.62
CA LEU A 385 -11.63 10.21 4.72
C LEU A 385 -11.96 9.26 3.56
N HIS A 386 -13.20 8.77 3.55
CA HIS A 386 -13.84 8.08 2.42
C HIS A 386 -13.15 6.77 1.99
N SER A 387 -12.70 5.97 2.95
CA SER A 387 -12.27 4.59 2.72
C SER A 387 -13.39 3.59 3.04
N THR A 388 -13.33 2.41 2.42
CA THR A 388 -14.29 1.33 2.70
C THR A 388 -13.55 0.05 3.08
N GLY A 389 -13.59 -0.31 4.37
CA GLY A 389 -12.90 -1.46 4.93
C GLY A 389 -13.52 -2.80 4.50
N HIS A 390 -14.74 -3.09 4.95
CA HIS A 390 -15.42 -4.35 4.63
C HIS A 390 -16.92 -4.13 4.39
N HIS A 391 -17.26 -3.74 3.17
CA HIS A 391 -18.63 -3.41 2.80
C HIS A 391 -19.65 -4.55 3.02
N PRO A 392 -19.37 -5.83 2.62
CA PRO A 392 -20.31 -6.92 2.86
C PRO A 392 -20.60 -7.19 4.33
N ALA A 393 -19.66 -6.89 5.22
CA ALA A 393 -19.86 -7.01 6.67
C ALA A 393 -20.52 -5.78 7.30
N GLY A 394 -20.82 -4.73 6.51
CA GLY A 394 -21.34 -3.45 7.02
C GLY A 394 -20.35 -2.71 7.91
N SER A 395 -19.05 -2.93 7.74
CA SER A 395 -17.99 -2.39 8.59
C SER A 395 -17.12 -1.40 7.83
N GLU A 396 -16.83 -0.25 8.46
CA GLU A 396 -15.93 0.78 7.94
C GLU A 396 -16.31 1.23 6.51
N ILE A 397 -17.60 1.54 6.31
CA ILE A 397 -18.11 2.07 5.04
C ILE A 397 -18.03 3.58 5.09
N ASP A 398 -17.36 4.17 4.08
CA ASP A 398 -17.18 5.63 3.99
C ASP A 398 -16.54 6.21 5.27
N ALA A 399 -15.45 5.61 5.70
CA ALA A 399 -14.77 5.90 6.97
C ALA A 399 -13.33 6.35 6.75
N ALA A 400 -12.74 7.03 7.74
CA ALA A 400 -11.29 7.18 7.82
C ALA A 400 -10.68 5.91 8.42
N ILE A 401 -9.62 5.40 7.83
CA ILE A 401 -9.01 4.12 8.23
C ILE A 401 -7.49 4.25 8.26
N ILE A 402 -6.86 3.75 9.32
CA ILE A 402 -5.43 3.93 9.57
C ILE A 402 -4.51 3.45 8.43
N TYR A 403 -4.88 2.43 7.67
CA TYR A 403 -4.06 1.98 6.55
C TYR A 403 -4.16 2.89 5.31
N ALA A 404 -5.20 3.70 5.16
CA ALA A 404 -5.22 4.77 4.16
C ALA A 404 -4.18 5.83 4.51
N ASP A 405 -4.15 6.26 5.78
CA ASP A 405 -3.16 7.21 6.29
C ASP A 405 -1.73 6.69 6.12
N TYR A 406 -1.50 5.41 6.44
CA TYR A 406 -0.19 4.78 6.28
C TYR A 406 0.32 4.81 4.83
N TYR A 407 -0.47 4.35 3.87
CA TYR A 407 -0.04 4.33 2.47
C TYR A 407 0.05 5.73 1.86
N PHE A 408 -0.73 6.68 2.37
CA PHE A 408 -0.56 8.08 2.01
C PHE A 408 0.76 8.65 2.54
N MET A 409 1.12 8.39 3.80
CA MET A 409 2.41 8.78 4.38
C MET A 409 3.59 8.14 3.64
N GLU A 410 3.48 6.87 3.26
CA GLU A 410 4.48 6.20 2.42
C GLU A 410 4.61 6.88 1.06
N ALA A 411 3.50 7.29 0.45
CA ALA A 411 3.50 8.01 -0.82
C ALA A 411 4.16 9.40 -0.69
N LEU A 412 3.86 10.15 0.37
CA LEU A 412 4.54 11.43 0.66
C LEU A 412 6.05 11.25 0.80
N TYR A 413 6.47 10.20 1.52
CA TYR A 413 7.89 9.88 1.66
C TYR A 413 8.54 9.54 0.32
N LYS A 414 7.90 8.73 -0.53
CA LYS A 414 8.37 8.41 -1.89
C LYS A 414 8.43 9.67 -2.78
N LEU A 415 7.42 10.54 -2.72
CA LEU A 415 7.42 11.82 -3.46
C LEU A 415 8.56 12.76 -3.05
N GLN A 416 9.00 12.71 -1.78
CA GLN A 416 10.13 13.50 -1.32
C GLN A 416 11.48 12.90 -1.77
N LEU A 417 11.56 11.60 -1.99
CA LEU A 417 12.77 10.90 -2.41
C LEU A 417 13.04 11.02 -3.92
N TYR A 418 12.00 11.15 -4.73
CA TYR A 418 12.06 11.12 -6.21
C TYR A 418 11.74 12.47 -6.82
#